data_348099df24d771001a8d9548a941913c
#
_entry.id   348099df24d771001a8d9548a941913c
#
_cell.length_a   1.000
_cell.length_b   1.000
_cell.length_c   1.000
_cell.angle_alpha   90.00
_cell.angle_beta   90.00
_cell.angle_gamma   90.00
#
_symmetry.space_group_name_H-M   'P 1'
#
loop_
_entity.id
_entity.type
_entity.pdbx_description
1 polymer ?
#
loop_
_entity_poly.entity_id
_entity_poly.type
_entity_poly.pdbx_seq_one_letter_code
_entity_poly.pdbx_strand_id
1 'polypeptide(L)'
;MTDLDIRCDDPARRLRESIRTLVRRFSLAERADISCCGMTVAQAATLEALADGDLRLGDLGKRLGITASTLTRNLVRLEKRGLMEKVADPGDGRAQRAALTAAGRDAAEQVRRSEESFARSILERLPAGSAEHSLEIFDQLLTAVRSATESCCPGAYDHLMRYQKPTSRIDQDETGKEE
;
A
#
# COMPACT_ATOMS: atom_id res chain seq x y z
N MET A 1 10.84 -43.71 17.45
CA MET A 1 11.08 -42.50 16.69
C MET A 1 9.71 -41.97 16.31
N THR A 2 9.24 -41.06 17.11
CA THR A 2 7.82 -40.67 17.19
C THR A 2 7.47 -39.62 16.18
N ASP A 3 6.30 -39.76 15.56
CA ASP A 3 5.62 -38.93 14.55
C ASP A 3 5.44 -37.43 14.94
N LEU A 4 6.00 -37.01 16.05
CA LEU A 4 5.94 -35.65 16.59
C LEU A 4 7.06 -34.72 16.09
N ASP A 5 8.17 -35.25 15.58
CA ASP A 5 9.33 -34.45 15.16
C ASP A 5 9.23 -33.93 13.71
N ILE A 6 8.34 -34.50 12.89
CA ILE A 6 8.15 -34.12 11.47
C ILE A 6 7.28 -32.85 11.33
N ARG A 7 6.55 -32.43 12.39
CA ARG A 7 5.63 -31.29 12.36
C ARG A 7 6.27 -29.91 12.58
N CYS A 8 7.53 -29.85 12.98
CA CYS A 8 8.20 -28.56 13.26
C CYS A 8 8.73 -27.84 12.02
N ASP A 9 8.90 -28.50 10.87
CA ASP A 9 9.53 -27.94 9.69
C ASP A 9 8.62 -27.87 8.45
N ASP A 10 7.30 -27.83 8.65
CA ASP A 10 6.36 -27.66 7.54
C ASP A 10 6.47 -26.22 6.96
N PRO A 11 6.92 -26.09 5.69
CA PRO A 11 7.06 -24.79 5.03
C PRO A 11 5.78 -23.95 5.05
N ALA A 12 4.60 -24.58 4.92
CA ALA A 12 3.32 -23.88 4.96
C ALA A 12 3.04 -23.27 6.34
N ARG A 13 3.39 -24.00 7.40
CA ARG A 13 3.28 -23.49 8.77
C ARG A 13 4.22 -22.30 9.00
N ARG A 14 5.47 -22.42 8.59
CA ARG A 14 6.48 -21.36 8.69
C ARG A 14 6.04 -20.11 7.95
N LEU A 15 5.58 -20.25 6.69
CA LEU A 15 5.07 -19.15 5.88
C LEU A 15 3.89 -18.45 6.57
N ARG A 16 2.91 -19.24 7.08
CA ARG A 16 1.76 -18.69 7.80
C ARG A 16 2.18 -17.89 9.04
N GLU A 17 3.14 -18.37 9.80
CA GLU A 17 3.63 -17.70 11.00
C GLU A 17 4.40 -16.43 10.65
N SER A 18 5.20 -16.44 9.59
CA SER A 18 5.91 -15.28 9.08
C SER A 18 4.95 -14.18 8.61
N ILE A 19 3.94 -14.54 7.82
CA ILE A 19 2.89 -13.62 7.37
C ILE A 19 2.15 -13.04 8.58
N ARG A 20 1.74 -13.86 9.54
CA ARG A 20 1.06 -13.40 10.77
C ARG A 20 1.92 -12.43 11.57
N THR A 21 3.20 -12.69 11.68
CA THR A 21 4.14 -11.83 12.40
C THR A 21 4.29 -10.48 11.70
N LEU A 22 4.42 -10.50 10.37
CA LEU A 22 4.51 -9.30 9.55
C LEU A 22 3.26 -8.43 9.70
N VAL A 23 2.08 -9.03 9.46
CA VAL A 23 0.78 -8.34 9.61
C VAL A 23 0.61 -7.78 11.02
N ARG A 24 0.95 -8.55 12.07
CA ARG A 24 0.85 -8.08 13.45
C ARG A 24 1.73 -6.86 13.71
N ARG A 25 2.95 -6.81 13.18
CA ARG A 25 3.85 -5.67 13.36
C ARG A 25 3.30 -4.40 12.71
N PHE A 26 2.79 -4.50 11.49
CA PHE A 26 2.16 -3.37 10.82
C PHE A 26 0.86 -2.94 11.51
N SER A 27 -0.02 -3.86 11.90
CA SER A 27 -1.27 -3.55 12.61
C SER A 27 -1.04 -2.93 14.00
N LEU A 28 0.05 -3.26 14.68
CA LEU A 28 0.40 -2.60 15.94
C LEU A 28 0.84 -1.15 15.71
N ALA A 29 1.57 -0.87 14.63
CA ALA A 29 1.93 0.48 14.26
C ALA A 29 0.69 1.33 13.95
N GLU A 30 -0.31 0.77 13.26
CA GLU A 30 -1.60 1.43 13.01
C GLU A 30 -2.37 1.76 14.29
N ARG A 31 -2.43 0.81 15.24
CA ARG A 31 -3.20 0.98 16.49
C ARG A 31 -2.53 1.89 17.51
N ALA A 32 -1.22 1.96 17.48
CA ALA A 32 -0.45 2.77 18.42
C ALA A 32 -0.43 4.26 18.05
N ASP A 33 -1.19 4.69 17.01
CA ASP A 33 -1.09 6.04 16.43
C ASP A 33 0.40 6.42 16.17
N ILE A 34 1.24 5.42 15.90
CA ILE A 34 2.62 5.64 15.51
C ILE A 34 2.56 6.32 14.15
N SER A 35 2.59 7.64 14.22
CA SER A 35 2.46 8.47 13.05
C SER A 35 3.83 8.69 12.43
N CYS A 36 3.96 8.33 11.19
CA CYS A 36 4.98 8.93 10.36
C CYS A 36 4.57 10.39 10.10
N CYS A 37 5.45 11.34 10.41
CA CYS A 37 5.22 12.77 10.11
C CYS A 37 3.96 13.36 10.78
N GLY A 38 3.53 12.85 11.94
CA GLY A 38 2.34 13.32 12.65
C GLY A 38 1.02 12.90 12.01
N MET A 39 1.03 11.83 11.18
CA MET A 39 -0.16 11.29 10.51
C MET A 39 -0.33 9.80 10.81
N THR A 40 -1.57 9.35 10.92
CA THR A 40 -1.86 7.92 11.02
C THR A 40 -1.60 7.23 9.69
N VAL A 41 -1.35 5.92 9.71
CA VAL A 41 -1.16 5.11 8.49
C VAL A 41 -2.30 5.31 7.48
N ALA A 42 -3.55 5.36 7.97
CA ALA A 42 -4.72 5.60 7.11
C ALA A 42 -4.72 7.01 6.47
N GLN A 43 -4.21 8.02 7.17
CA GLN A 43 -4.06 9.37 6.60
C GLN A 43 -2.93 9.42 5.58
N ALA A 44 -1.80 8.80 5.87
CA ALA A 44 -0.67 8.67 4.96
C ALA A 44 -1.10 7.98 3.66
N ALA A 45 -1.72 6.80 3.74
CA ALA A 45 -2.24 6.07 2.58
C ALA A 45 -3.27 6.88 1.77
N THR A 46 -4.09 7.73 2.44
CA THR A 46 -5.03 8.61 1.74
C THR A 46 -4.31 9.71 0.95
N LEU A 47 -3.27 10.32 1.51
CA LEU A 47 -2.48 11.33 0.82
C LEU A 47 -1.74 10.72 -0.37
N GLU A 48 -1.15 9.56 -0.23
CA GLU A 48 -0.49 8.84 -1.32
C GLU A 48 -1.47 8.45 -2.44
N ALA A 49 -2.66 7.96 -2.07
CA ALA A 49 -3.68 7.61 -3.06
C ALA A 49 -4.13 8.83 -3.90
N LEU A 50 -4.01 10.04 -3.37
CA LEU A 50 -4.35 11.29 -4.04
C LEU A 50 -3.15 11.99 -4.68
N ALA A 51 -1.93 11.49 -4.50
CA ALA A 51 -0.73 12.14 -5.03
C ALA A 51 -0.69 12.18 -6.57
N ASP A 52 -1.25 11.14 -7.22
CA ASP A 52 -1.34 11.05 -8.68
C ASP A 52 -2.51 11.87 -9.30
N GLY A 53 -3.36 12.43 -8.45
CA GLY A 53 -4.52 13.22 -8.88
C GLY A 53 -5.73 13.05 -7.97
N ASP A 54 -6.73 13.86 -8.21
CA ASP A 54 -7.99 13.82 -7.47
C ASP A 54 -8.84 12.60 -7.84
N LEU A 55 -9.48 12.01 -6.85
CA LEU A 55 -10.31 10.81 -6.99
C LEU A 55 -11.74 11.06 -6.50
N ARG A 56 -12.74 10.44 -7.16
CA ARG A 56 -14.10 10.33 -6.62
C ARG A 56 -14.07 9.63 -5.27
N LEU A 57 -14.87 10.08 -4.32
CA LEU A 57 -14.87 9.53 -2.95
C LEU A 57 -15.12 8.02 -2.92
N GLY A 58 -16.01 7.53 -3.82
CA GLY A 58 -16.27 6.09 -3.94
C GLY A 58 -15.07 5.30 -4.44
N ASP A 59 -14.30 5.84 -5.39
CA ASP A 59 -13.13 5.18 -5.96
C ASP A 59 -11.94 5.24 -4.98
N LEU A 60 -11.81 6.34 -4.25
CA LEU A 60 -10.82 6.45 -3.19
C LEU A 60 -11.07 5.42 -2.07
N GLY A 61 -12.32 5.22 -1.66
CA GLY A 61 -12.67 4.18 -0.68
C GLY A 61 -12.32 2.76 -1.16
N LYS A 62 -12.60 2.48 -2.44
CA LYS A 62 -12.22 1.20 -3.07
C LYS A 62 -10.71 1.04 -3.14
N ARG A 63 -9.99 2.08 -3.56
CA ARG A 63 -8.51 2.07 -3.65
C ARG A 63 -7.86 1.79 -2.30
N LEU A 64 -8.40 2.35 -1.23
CA LEU A 64 -7.90 2.17 0.13
C LEU A 64 -8.40 0.89 0.82
N GLY A 65 -9.40 0.20 0.26
CA GLY A 65 -10.01 -0.97 0.86
C GLY A 65 -10.74 -0.69 2.19
N ILE A 66 -11.24 0.52 2.37
CA ILE A 66 -11.90 0.95 3.61
C ILE A 66 -13.37 1.28 3.39
N THR A 67 -14.16 1.20 4.47
CA THR A 67 -15.59 1.54 4.42
C THR A 67 -15.80 3.04 4.21
N ALA A 68 -16.92 3.42 3.62
CA ALA A 68 -17.30 4.83 3.40
C ALA A 68 -17.28 5.66 4.70
N SER A 69 -17.68 5.08 5.82
CA SER A 69 -17.67 5.76 7.12
C SER A 69 -16.25 6.01 7.65
N THR A 70 -15.34 5.07 7.43
CA THR A 70 -13.91 5.21 7.77
C THR A 70 -13.27 6.26 6.87
N LEU A 71 -13.52 6.20 5.56
CA LEU A 71 -13.05 7.20 4.60
C LEU A 71 -13.51 8.60 5.00
N THR A 72 -14.80 8.80 5.26
CA THR A 72 -15.35 10.11 5.65
C THR A 72 -14.65 10.69 6.88
N ARG A 73 -14.44 9.88 7.92
CA ARG A 73 -13.72 10.33 9.13
C ARG A 73 -12.27 10.72 8.81
N ASN A 74 -11.62 9.98 7.93
CA ASN A 74 -10.24 10.23 7.52
C ASN A 74 -10.15 11.55 6.73
N LEU A 75 -11.03 11.74 5.75
CA LEU A 75 -11.08 12.96 4.94
C LEU A 75 -11.38 14.20 5.78
N VAL A 76 -12.33 14.13 6.73
CA VAL A 76 -12.62 15.26 7.65
C VAL A 76 -11.37 15.66 8.46
N ARG A 77 -10.56 14.70 8.89
CA ARG A 77 -9.32 14.99 9.62
C ARG A 77 -8.26 15.66 8.73
N LEU A 78 -8.10 15.20 7.48
CA LEU A 78 -7.18 15.78 6.52
C LEU A 78 -7.63 17.19 6.08
N GLU A 79 -8.94 17.37 5.86
CA GLU A 79 -9.54 18.65 5.51
C GLU A 79 -9.34 19.70 6.64
N LYS A 80 -9.56 19.31 7.91
CA LYS A 80 -9.27 20.15 9.07
C LYS A 80 -7.81 20.57 9.21
N ARG A 81 -6.90 19.78 8.70
CA ARG A 81 -5.46 20.08 8.65
C ARG A 81 -5.08 20.89 7.40
N GLY A 82 -6.03 21.19 6.52
CA GLY A 82 -5.77 21.91 5.29
C GLY A 82 -4.97 21.13 4.24
N LEU A 83 -4.93 19.78 4.36
CA LEU A 83 -4.15 18.92 3.48
C LEU A 83 -4.93 18.45 2.25
N MET A 84 -6.24 18.47 2.31
CA MET A 84 -7.12 18.10 1.21
C MET A 84 -8.38 18.98 1.20
N GLU A 85 -9.04 19.03 0.07
CA GLU A 85 -10.32 19.69 -0.15
C GLU A 85 -11.26 18.79 -0.96
N LYS A 86 -12.56 19.03 -0.83
CA LYS A 86 -13.57 18.38 -1.66
C LYS A 86 -13.92 19.31 -2.79
N VAL A 87 -13.82 18.80 -4.01
CA VAL A 87 -14.17 19.54 -5.24
C VAL A 87 -15.33 18.84 -5.94
N ALA A 88 -16.15 19.60 -6.68
CA ALA A 88 -17.19 19.02 -7.51
C ALA A 88 -16.57 18.16 -8.62
N ASP A 89 -17.22 17.03 -8.94
CA ASP A 89 -16.79 16.22 -10.09
C ASP A 89 -17.20 16.95 -11.39
N PRO A 90 -16.27 17.17 -12.32
CA PRO A 90 -16.57 17.90 -13.55
C PRO A 90 -17.56 17.19 -14.48
N GLY A 91 -17.73 15.87 -14.33
CA GLY A 91 -18.67 15.08 -15.14
C GLY A 91 -20.01 14.79 -14.45
N ASP A 92 -20.08 15.01 -13.14
CA ASP A 92 -21.30 14.76 -12.36
C ASP A 92 -21.37 15.72 -11.17
N GLY A 93 -22.14 16.79 -11.31
CA GLY A 93 -22.29 17.81 -10.27
C GLY A 93 -22.86 17.31 -8.92
N ARG A 94 -23.34 16.08 -8.85
CA ARG A 94 -23.78 15.44 -7.60
C ARG A 94 -22.66 14.66 -6.92
N ALA A 95 -21.59 14.36 -7.64
CA ALA A 95 -20.44 13.64 -7.13
C ALA A 95 -19.38 14.59 -6.60
N GLN A 96 -18.65 14.14 -5.58
CA GLN A 96 -17.51 14.86 -5.03
C GLN A 96 -16.23 14.08 -5.26
N ARG A 97 -15.15 14.82 -5.49
CA ARG A 97 -13.78 14.32 -5.55
C ARG A 97 -13.00 14.83 -4.36
N ALA A 98 -12.04 14.05 -3.91
CA ALA A 98 -11.01 14.50 -2.96
C ALA A 98 -9.78 14.94 -3.77
N ALA A 99 -9.28 16.12 -3.46
CA ALA A 99 -8.08 16.69 -4.09
C ALA A 99 -7.08 17.12 -3.01
N LEU A 100 -5.78 17.01 -3.28
CA LEU A 100 -4.75 17.55 -2.39
C LEU A 100 -4.61 19.05 -2.58
N THR A 101 -4.49 19.75 -1.46
CA THR A 101 -4.00 21.15 -1.46
C THR A 101 -2.49 21.18 -1.75
N ALA A 102 -1.89 22.37 -1.90
CA ALA A 102 -0.43 22.49 -1.97
C ALA A 102 0.25 21.86 -0.72
N ALA A 103 -0.24 22.20 0.47
CA ALA A 103 0.24 21.60 1.72
C ALA A 103 0.02 20.08 1.78
N GLY A 104 -1.07 19.59 1.16
CA GLY A 104 -1.33 18.16 1.06
C GLY A 104 -0.33 17.44 0.15
N ARG A 105 0.07 18.05 -0.95
CA ARG A 105 1.12 17.48 -1.83
C ARG A 105 2.48 17.43 -1.14
N ASP A 106 2.84 18.49 -0.41
CA ASP A 106 4.08 18.51 0.39
C ASP A 106 4.06 17.43 1.47
N ALA A 107 2.91 17.26 2.14
CA ALA A 107 2.72 16.22 3.14
C ALA A 107 2.79 14.80 2.55
N ALA A 108 2.20 14.56 1.38
CA ALA A 108 2.28 13.29 0.67
C ALA A 108 3.73 12.96 0.29
N GLU A 109 4.48 13.93 -0.21
CA GLU A 109 5.90 13.76 -0.54
C GLU A 109 6.74 13.47 0.72
N GLN A 110 6.44 14.11 1.85
CA GLN A 110 7.11 13.82 3.12
C GLN A 110 6.82 12.40 3.61
N VAL A 111 5.57 11.92 3.47
CA VAL A 111 5.20 10.53 3.77
C VAL A 111 6.01 9.58 2.92
N ARG A 112 6.00 9.76 1.60
CA ARG A 112 6.73 8.93 0.65
C ARG A 112 8.22 8.82 0.99
N ARG A 113 8.87 9.96 1.26
CA ARG A 113 10.30 9.97 1.67
C ARG A 113 10.55 9.21 2.96
N SER A 114 9.64 9.30 3.92
CA SER A 114 9.77 8.59 5.18
C SER A 114 9.59 7.08 5.01
N GLU A 115 8.63 6.65 4.19
CA GLU A 115 8.41 5.24 3.87
C GLU A 115 9.58 4.65 3.08
N GLU A 116 10.10 5.39 2.08
CA GLU A 116 11.32 4.99 1.36
C GLU A 116 12.54 4.88 2.30
N SER A 117 12.68 5.82 3.23
CA SER A 117 13.76 5.78 4.23
C SER A 117 13.62 4.56 5.14
N PHE A 118 12.40 4.25 5.57
CA PHE A 118 12.12 3.04 6.35
C PHE A 118 12.40 1.77 5.55
N ALA A 119 11.93 1.69 4.31
CA ALA A 119 12.23 0.55 3.42
C ALA A 119 13.73 0.36 3.22
N ARG A 120 14.47 1.45 2.98
CA ARG A 120 15.94 1.42 2.87
C ARG A 120 16.57 0.88 4.14
N SER A 121 16.08 1.31 5.31
CA SER A 121 16.57 0.82 6.59
C SER A 121 16.32 -0.68 6.82
N ILE A 122 15.29 -1.26 6.19
CA ILE A 122 15.06 -2.71 6.20
C ILE A 122 16.11 -3.39 5.31
N LEU A 123 16.31 -2.89 4.09
CA LEU A 123 17.28 -3.47 3.14
C LEU A 123 18.71 -3.47 3.71
N GLU A 124 19.11 -2.41 4.42
CA GLU A 124 20.41 -2.30 5.07
C GLU A 124 20.63 -3.35 6.19
N ARG A 125 19.55 -3.93 6.74
CA ARG A 125 19.61 -4.97 7.77
C ARG A 125 19.60 -6.39 7.23
N LEU A 126 19.42 -6.53 5.92
CA LEU A 126 19.56 -7.82 5.27
C LEU A 126 21.04 -8.23 5.19
N PRO A 127 21.34 -9.53 5.07
CA PRO A 127 22.71 -9.98 4.83
C PRO A 127 23.33 -9.29 3.61
N ALA A 128 24.61 -8.98 3.67
CA ALA A 128 25.29 -8.27 2.58
C ALA A 128 25.09 -9.01 1.23
N GLY A 129 24.71 -8.25 0.20
CA GLY A 129 24.48 -8.77 -1.15
C GLY A 129 23.17 -9.53 -1.35
N SER A 130 22.29 -9.63 -0.33
CA SER A 130 21.02 -10.36 -0.47
C SER A 130 19.81 -9.48 -0.77
N ALA A 131 19.95 -8.17 -0.82
CA ALA A 131 18.83 -7.24 -0.98
C ALA A 131 18.04 -7.50 -2.26
N GLU A 132 18.71 -7.56 -3.42
CA GLU A 132 18.07 -7.80 -4.73
C GLU A 132 17.33 -9.14 -4.75
N HIS A 133 18.03 -10.20 -4.35
CA HIS A 133 17.41 -11.53 -4.27
C HIS A 133 16.21 -11.58 -3.30
N SER A 134 16.26 -10.84 -2.20
CA SER A 134 15.15 -10.74 -1.27
C SER A 134 13.94 -10.03 -1.88
N LEU A 135 14.15 -9.00 -2.69
CA LEU A 135 13.09 -8.32 -3.43
C LEU A 135 12.46 -9.25 -4.48
N GLU A 136 13.26 -9.98 -5.25
CA GLU A 136 12.76 -10.96 -6.22
C GLU A 136 11.88 -12.03 -5.55
N ILE A 137 12.33 -12.60 -4.43
CA ILE A 137 11.54 -13.58 -3.65
C ILE A 137 10.25 -12.96 -3.13
N PHE A 138 10.30 -11.71 -2.68
CA PHE A 138 9.12 -11.01 -2.19
C PHE A 138 8.09 -10.77 -3.29
N ASP A 139 8.51 -10.38 -4.49
CA ASP A 139 7.63 -10.20 -5.65
C ASP A 139 6.99 -11.52 -6.11
N GLN A 140 7.76 -12.61 -6.10
CA GLN A 140 7.23 -13.95 -6.38
C GLN A 140 6.18 -14.36 -5.33
N LEU A 141 6.44 -14.08 -4.05
CA LEU A 141 5.49 -14.36 -2.97
C LEU A 141 4.20 -13.54 -3.13
N LEU A 142 4.29 -12.25 -3.44
CA LEU A 142 3.12 -11.41 -3.70
C LEU A 142 2.29 -11.92 -4.88
N THR A 143 2.95 -12.36 -5.96
CA THR A 143 2.30 -12.96 -7.13
C THR A 143 1.59 -14.28 -6.77
N ALA A 144 2.22 -15.14 -5.99
CA ALA A 144 1.64 -16.39 -5.53
C ALA A 144 0.43 -16.15 -4.59
N VAL A 145 0.52 -15.17 -3.67
CA VAL A 145 -0.59 -14.78 -2.79
C VAL A 145 -1.77 -14.28 -3.62
N ARG A 146 -1.52 -13.44 -4.63
CA ARG A 146 -2.57 -12.96 -5.55
C ARG A 146 -3.28 -14.13 -6.21
N SER A 147 -2.54 -15.02 -6.85
CA SER A 147 -3.11 -16.19 -7.53
C SER A 147 -3.89 -17.10 -6.57
N ALA A 148 -3.38 -17.33 -5.36
CA ALA A 148 -4.07 -18.15 -4.37
C ALA A 148 -5.37 -17.49 -3.88
N THR A 149 -5.39 -16.18 -3.68
CA THR A 149 -6.60 -15.45 -3.26
C THR A 149 -7.66 -15.39 -4.35
N GLU A 150 -7.26 -15.20 -5.61
CA GLU A 150 -8.17 -15.29 -6.76
C GLU A 150 -8.81 -16.67 -6.90
N SER A 151 -8.05 -17.72 -6.60
CA SER A 151 -8.51 -19.10 -6.68
C SER A 151 -9.50 -19.44 -5.56
N CYS A 152 -9.24 -19.02 -4.32
CA CYS A 152 -10.08 -19.38 -3.17
C CYS A 152 -11.31 -18.49 -3.01
N CYS A 153 -11.25 -17.22 -3.46
CA CYS A 153 -12.31 -16.24 -3.29
C CYS A 153 -12.46 -15.37 -4.56
N PRO A 154 -12.93 -15.93 -5.68
CA PRO A 154 -13.04 -15.21 -6.95
C PRO A 154 -13.84 -13.92 -6.81
N GLY A 155 -13.26 -12.80 -7.25
CA GLY A 155 -13.91 -11.48 -7.23
C GLY A 155 -13.95 -10.78 -5.88
N ALA A 156 -13.63 -11.44 -4.76
CA ALA A 156 -13.68 -10.82 -3.44
C ALA A 156 -12.68 -9.66 -3.29
N TYR A 157 -11.58 -9.72 -4.02
CA TYR A 157 -10.48 -8.74 -3.96
C TYR A 157 -10.28 -7.95 -5.26
N ASP A 158 -11.10 -8.16 -6.28
CA ASP A 158 -10.95 -7.51 -7.59
C ASP A 158 -10.84 -6.00 -7.51
N HIS A 159 -11.62 -5.36 -6.64
CA HIS A 159 -11.61 -3.92 -6.45
C HIS A 159 -10.37 -3.43 -5.67
N LEU A 160 -9.80 -4.24 -4.79
CA LEU A 160 -8.58 -3.91 -4.04
C LEU A 160 -7.33 -4.12 -4.88
N MET A 161 -7.29 -5.20 -5.68
CA MET A 161 -6.11 -5.60 -6.45
C MET A 161 -5.94 -4.79 -7.74
N ARG A 162 -7.00 -4.22 -8.31
CA ARG A 162 -6.90 -3.38 -9.53
C ARG A 162 -6.13 -2.08 -9.33
N TYR A 163 -6.00 -1.62 -8.09
CA TYR A 163 -5.31 -0.37 -7.76
C TYR A 163 -3.85 -0.58 -7.29
N GLN A 164 -3.43 -1.82 -7.09
CA GLN A 164 -2.04 -2.14 -6.84
C GLN A 164 -1.31 -2.34 -8.17
N LYS A 165 -1.06 -1.26 -8.89
CA LYS A 165 -0.17 -1.28 -10.05
C LYS A 165 1.24 -1.52 -9.53
N PRO A 166 1.96 -2.56 -9.97
CA PRO A 166 3.37 -2.69 -9.62
C PRO A 166 4.10 -1.46 -10.14
N THR A 167 4.87 -0.81 -9.30
CA THR A 167 5.80 0.25 -9.65
C THR A 167 7.02 -0.35 -10.34
N SER A 168 6.83 -0.97 -11.49
CA SER A 168 7.91 -1.34 -12.38
C SER A 168 7.74 -0.58 -13.69
N ARG A 169 8.11 0.68 -13.68
CA ARG A 169 8.59 1.35 -14.88
C ARG A 169 10.10 1.38 -14.83
N ILE A 170 10.70 0.29 -15.28
CA ILE A 170 11.96 0.39 -16.00
C ILE A 170 11.50 0.60 -17.43
N ASP A 171 11.45 1.85 -17.86
CA ASP A 171 11.26 2.23 -19.25
C ASP A 171 12.45 1.66 -20.04
N GLN A 172 12.17 0.61 -20.80
CA GLN A 172 13.03 0.22 -21.90
C GLN A 172 12.80 1.26 -23.00
N ASP A 173 13.55 2.34 -22.93
CA ASP A 173 13.79 3.22 -24.08
C ASP A 173 15.07 2.73 -24.76
N GLU A 174 14.93 1.75 -25.63
CA GLU A 174 15.88 1.48 -26.70
C GLU A 174 15.16 0.97 -27.93
N THR A 175 14.79 1.91 -28.76
CA THR A 175 14.76 1.63 -30.19
C THR A 175 15.58 2.66 -30.90
N GLY A 176 16.83 2.32 -31.12
CA GLY A 176 17.64 2.95 -32.13
C GLY A 176 16.94 2.88 -33.47
N LYS A 177 16.96 3.98 -34.18
CA LYS A 177 16.85 4.05 -35.63
C LYS A 177 18.18 4.54 -36.15
N GLU A 178 18.98 3.60 -36.63
CA GLU A 178 19.87 3.86 -37.75
C GLU A 178 19.05 3.60 -39.01
N GLU A 179 18.92 4.62 -39.80
CA GLU A 179 19.19 4.82 -41.22
C GLU A 179 18.63 6.15 -41.69
#